data_b6d8d3278e71deca27e0fd387e71f5b9
#
_entry.id   b6d8d3278e71deca27e0fd387e71f5b9
#
_cell.length_a   1.000
_cell.length_b   1.000
_cell.length_c   1.000
_cell.angle_alpha   90.00
_cell.angle_beta   90.00
_cell.angle_gamma   90.00
#
_symmetry.space_group_name_H-M   'P 1'
#
loop_
_entity.id
_entity.type
_entity.pdbx_description
1 polymer ?
#
loop_
_entity_poly.entity_id
_entity_poly.type
_entity_poly.pdbx_seq_one_letter_code
_entity_poly.pdbx_strand_id
1 'polypeptide(L)'
;MQIDIKKLPKSEIEIVGELDATSFEAYYARALKKIGENVKLDGFRDGKVPESVLVSKVPEISVLEEMANMALNEQYPKILEENKIDAISRPEITILKLARNNPLAFKIKTAVLPLIKLPDYKKLAKKITSDLTDKEKDTSVTDEDLENTILDIRKARAPKINMKDVPDKAEGEEAKLPEPELPEFTEEFVKGLGPFESIEDFKTKLRENLKIEKTNTLKEKTRIKIIEKIIDESEVELPDILVEVELDNILHKMESDITQMGLKFDDYLVHLNKKREDLRKEFRTDGEKKAKLALILNEIAKVEKIVASDEAVAKEVAHILEHYKEADPERARMHAENVLTNEMIFNLLENQ
;
A
#
# COMPACT_ATOMS: atom_id res chain seq x y z
N MET A 1 13.03 23.94 -28.17
CA MET A 1 13.05 23.94 -26.69
C MET A 1 14.39 23.40 -26.22
N GLN A 2 15.06 24.05 -25.27
CA GLN A 2 16.30 23.56 -24.63
C GLN A 2 15.92 22.94 -23.29
N ILE A 3 16.49 21.76 -22.98
CA ILE A 3 16.19 21.02 -21.74
C ILE A 3 17.50 20.50 -21.14
N ASP A 4 17.67 20.66 -19.85
CA ASP A 4 18.71 20.03 -19.04
C ASP A 4 18.06 19.18 -17.94
N ILE A 5 18.46 17.91 -17.81
CA ILE A 5 17.90 16.96 -16.87
C ILE A 5 18.96 16.54 -15.89
N LYS A 6 18.71 16.79 -14.60
CA LYS A 6 19.61 16.43 -13.51
C LYS A 6 18.95 15.38 -12.62
N LYS A 7 19.71 14.33 -12.29
CA LYS A 7 19.29 13.35 -11.28
C LYS A 7 19.53 13.94 -9.88
N LEU A 8 18.54 13.79 -9.03
CA LEU A 8 18.58 14.15 -7.63
C LEU A 8 18.54 12.87 -6.77
N PRO A 9 18.91 12.94 -5.49
CA PRO A 9 18.75 11.84 -4.54
C PRO A 9 17.29 11.39 -4.45
N LYS A 10 17.05 10.18 -3.94
CA LYS A 10 15.72 9.58 -3.76
C LYS A 10 14.94 9.39 -5.07
N SER A 11 15.64 9.07 -6.15
CA SER A 11 15.04 8.86 -7.48
C SER A 11 14.16 10.03 -7.92
N GLU A 12 14.56 11.25 -7.63
CA GLU A 12 13.98 12.45 -8.19
C GLU A 12 14.81 12.96 -9.37
N ILE A 13 14.16 13.72 -10.24
CA ILE A 13 14.82 14.45 -11.32
C ILE A 13 14.39 15.90 -11.31
N GLU A 14 15.32 16.76 -11.71
CA GLU A 14 15.08 18.18 -11.99
C GLU A 14 15.24 18.41 -13.49
N ILE A 15 14.19 18.90 -14.11
CA ILE A 15 14.16 19.28 -15.52
C ILE A 15 14.16 20.80 -15.57
N VAL A 16 15.24 21.40 -16.08
CA VAL A 16 15.30 22.83 -16.35
C VAL A 16 15.12 23.02 -17.85
N GLY A 17 14.14 23.82 -18.23
CA GLY A 17 13.79 24.01 -19.64
C GLY A 17 13.53 25.45 -19.99
N GLU A 18 13.72 25.77 -21.28
CA GLU A 18 13.40 27.05 -21.88
C GLU A 18 12.62 26.84 -23.17
N LEU A 19 11.35 27.33 -23.20
CA LEU A 19 10.52 27.37 -24.38
C LEU A 19 10.74 28.71 -25.08
N ASP A 20 11.09 28.70 -26.36
CA ASP A 20 11.37 29.91 -27.12
C ASP A 20 10.18 30.88 -27.14
N ALA A 21 10.49 32.17 -27.32
CA ALA A 21 9.48 33.24 -27.26
C ALA A 21 8.37 33.08 -28.27
N THR A 22 8.68 32.60 -29.48
CA THR A 22 7.68 32.41 -30.54
C THR A 22 6.70 31.32 -30.22
N SER A 23 7.20 30.17 -29.72
CA SER A 23 6.37 29.06 -29.28
C SER A 23 5.53 29.43 -28.06
N PHE A 24 6.08 30.22 -27.14
CA PHE A 24 5.35 30.67 -25.96
C PHE A 24 4.25 31.67 -26.30
N GLU A 25 4.52 32.65 -27.20
CA GLU A 25 3.54 33.65 -27.63
C GLU A 25 2.34 33.02 -28.36
N ALA A 26 2.51 31.85 -29.00
CA ALA A 26 1.41 31.13 -29.63
C ALA A 26 0.27 30.73 -28.66
N TYR A 27 0.54 30.70 -27.37
CA TYR A 27 -0.47 30.41 -26.35
C TYR A 27 -1.31 31.62 -25.96
N TYR A 28 -0.91 32.84 -26.31
CA TYR A 28 -1.56 34.08 -25.84
C TYR A 28 -3.06 34.16 -26.18
N ALA A 29 -3.42 33.96 -27.43
CA ALA A 29 -4.83 34.03 -27.85
C ALA A 29 -5.69 32.94 -27.19
N ARG A 30 -5.12 31.74 -26.98
CA ARG A 30 -5.78 30.62 -26.34
C ARG A 30 -5.97 30.86 -24.82
N ALA A 31 -4.97 31.41 -24.15
CA ALA A 31 -5.01 31.77 -22.75
C ALA A 31 -6.05 32.87 -22.47
N LEU A 32 -6.02 33.92 -23.31
CA LEU A 32 -6.98 35.01 -23.21
C LEU A 32 -8.43 34.54 -23.39
N LYS A 33 -8.67 33.65 -24.36
CA LYS A 33 -9.97 33.04 -24.57
C LYS A 33 -10.42 32.24 -23.38
N LYS A 34 -9.56 31.37 -22.82
CA LYS A 34 -9.87 30.52 -21.66
C LYS A 34 -10.17 31.35 -20.40
N ILE A 35 -9.42 32.43 -20.20
CA ILE A 35 -9.71 33.40 -19.12
C ILE A 35 -11.07 34.03 -19.33
N GLY A 36 -11.38 34.46 -20.58
CA GLY A 36 -12.64 35.06 -20.93
C GLY A 36 -13.86 34.17 -20.69
N GLU A 37 -13.72 32.85 -20.74
CA GLU A 37 -14.77 31.89 -20.45
C GLU A 37 -15.13 31.85 -18.96
N ASN A 38 -14.17 32.18 -18.08
CA ASN A 38 -14.31 32.08 -16.62
C ASN A 38 -14.45 33.44 -15.91
N VAL A 39 -14.11 34.53 -16.57
CA VAL A 39 -14.16 35.88 -15.99
C VAL A 39 -15.58 36.45 -16.07
N LYS A 40 -16.09 36.94 -14.95
CA LYS A 40 -17.31 37.68 -14.84
C LYS A 40 -16.98 39.18 -14.83
N LEU A 41 -17.45 39.89 -15.84
CA LEU A 41 -17.30 41.36 -15.93
C LEU A 41 -18.69 42.03 -16.01
N ASP A 42 -18.89 43.08 -15.23
CA ASP A 42 -20.14 43.83 -15.22
C ASP A 42 -20.44 44.34 -16.61
N GLY A 43 -21.68 44.14 -17.04
CA GLY A 43 -22.16 44.55 -18.39
C GLY A 43 -21.93 43.50 -19.49
N PHE A 44 -21.34 42.34 -19.20
CA PHE A 44 -21.14 41.26 -20.20
C PHE A 44 -21.73 39.95 -19.68
N ARG A 45 -22.27 39.15 -20.61
CA ARG A 45 -22.69 37.77 -20.30
C ARG A 45 -21.49 36.91 -20.10
N ASP A 46 -21.55 35.98 -19.11
CA ASP A 46 -20.50 35.01 -18.80
C ASP A 46 -20.01 34.29 -20.07
N GLY A 47 -18.70 34.31 -20.30
CA GLY A 47 -18.04 33.68 -21.45
C GLY A 47 -18.24 34.42 -22.80
N LYS A 48 -18.79 35.64 -22.82
CA LYS A 48 -19.02 36.42 -24.04
C LYS A 48 -18.36 37.81 -24.01
N VAL A 49 -17.30 37.95 -23.22
CA VAL A 49 -16.54 39.21 -23.15
C VAL A 49 -15.67 39.37 -24.40
N PRO A 50 -15.72 40.47 -25.13
CA PRO A 50 -14.85 40.71 -26.29
C PRO A 50 -13.37 40.73 -25.90
N GLU A 51 -12.50 40.23 -26.77
CA GLU A 51 -11.05 40.13 -26.53
C GLU A 51 -10.43 41.49 -26.17
N SER A 52 -10.82 42.56 -26.85
CA SER A 52 -10.35 43.92 -26.56
C SER A 52 -10.64 44.40 -25.13
N VAL A 53 -11.77 43.96 -24.59
CA VAL A 53 -12.16 44.26 -23.21
C VAL A 53 -11.34 43.40 -22.21
N LEU A 54 -11.15 42.13 -22.54
CA LEU A 54 -10.33 41.23 -21.74
C LEU A 54 -8.89 41.76 -21.60
N VAL A 55 -8.29 42.16 -22.71
CA VAL A 55 -6.92 42.73 -22.71
C VAL A 55 -6.80 43.97 -21.82
N SER A 56 -7.87 44.77 -21.71
CA SER A 56 -7.85 45.99 -20.88
C SER A 56 -8.20 45.78 -19.44
N LYS A 57 -8.87 44.68 -19.09
CA LYS A 57 -9.42 44.41 -17.72
C LYS A 57 -8.71 43.30 -17.01
N VAL A 58 -8.12 42.33 -17.73
CA VAL A 58 -7.38 41.22 -17.12
C VAL A 58 -5.94 41.66 -16.92
N PRO A 59 -5.37 41.44 -15.70
CA PRO A 59 -3.94 41.69 -15.47
C PRO A 59 -3.09 40.86 -16.43
N GLU A 60 -2.07 41.48 -17.04
CA GLU A 60 -1.16 40.78 -17.98
C GLU A 60 -0.51 39.55 -17.34
N ILE A 61 -0.18 39.65 -16.05
CA ILE A 61 0.41 38.51 -15.31
C ILE A 61 -0.52 37.29 -15.31
N SER A 62 -1.82 37.47 -15.16
CA SER A 62 -2.78 36.35 -15.18
C SER A 62 -2.86 35.68 -16.55
N VAL A 63 -2.71 36.47 -17.61
CA VAL A 63 -2.64 35.89 -18.96
C VAL A 63 -1.35 35.11 -19.16
N LEU A 64 -0.23 35.64 -18.70
CA LEU A 64 1.06 34.98 -18.76
C LEU A 64 1.10 33.67 -17.95
N GLU A 65 0.52 33.67 -16.75
CA GLU A 65 0.38 32.46 -15.92
C GLU A 65 -0.45 31.40 -16.62
N GLU A 66 -1.58 31.78 -17.24
CA GLU A 66 -2.40 30.83 -17.99
C GLU A 66 -1.67 30.30 -19.24
N MET A 67 -0.95 31.16 -19.95
CA MET A 67 -0.08 30.75 -21.06
C MET A 67 0.95 29.71 -20.61
N ALA A 68 1.63 29.96 -19.47
CA ALA A 68 2.62 29.06 -18.90
C ALA A 68 2.00 27.72 -18.50
N ASN A 69 0.83 27.75 -17.85
CA ASN A 69 0.09 26.54 -17.50
C ASN A 69 -0.27 25.72 -18.74
N MET A 70 -0.80 26.33 -19.77
CA MET A 70 -1.14 25.65 -21.02
C MET A 70 0.10 25.07 -21.70
N ALA A 71 1.17 25.88 -21.79
CA ALA A 71 2.42 25.45 -22.43
C ALA A 71 3.03 24.26 -21.69
N LEU A 72 3.13 24.30 -20.35
CA LEU A 72 3.72 23.24 -19.56
C LEU A 72 2.87 21.98 -19.56
N ASN A 73 1.55 22.08 -19.51
CA ASN A 73 0.65 20.93 -19.62
C ASN A 73 0.79 20.19 -20.96
N GLU A 74 1.10 20.91 -22.06
CA GLU A 74 1.32 20.30 -23.38
C GLU A 74 2.77 19.81 -23.57
N GLN A 75 3.76 20.48 -22.98
CA GLN A 75 5.17 20.14 -23.18
C GLN A 75 5.67 19.07 -22.22
N TYR A 76 5.18 19.05 -20.99
CA TYR A 76 5.65 18.09 -19.97
C TYR A 76 5.50 16.63 -20.38
N PRO A 77 4.35 16.16 -20.87
CA PRO A 77 4.23 14.78 -21.36
C PRO A 77 5.21 14.46 -22.50
N LYS A 78 5.44 15.40 -23.43
CA LYS A 78 6.38 15.22 -24.53
C LYS A 78 7.82 15.10 -24.04
N ILE A 79 8.19 15.93 -23.05
CA ILE A 79 9.51 15.87 -22.41
C ILE A 79 9.73 14.49 -21.78
N LEU A 80 8.74 13.95 -21.08
CA LEU A 80 8.82 12.64 -20.48
C LEU A 80 8.99 11.54 -21.52
N GLU A 81 8.19 11.57 -22.58
CA GLU A 81 8.21 10.57 -23.66
C GLU A 81 9.54 10.59 -24.44
N GLU A 82 9.99 11.78 -24.89
CA GLU A 82 11.23 11.95 -25.63
C GLU A 82 12.47 11.50 -24.86
N ASN A 83 12.46 11.69 -23.53
CA ASN A 83 13.58 11.33 -22.67
C ASN A 83 13.38 9.97 -21.97
N LYS A 84 12.30 9.22 -22.26
CA LYS A 84 11.97 7.92 -21.67
C LYS A 84 11.97 7.96 -20.14
N ILE A 85 11.29 8.96 -19.58
CA ILE A 85 11.19 9.20 -18.15
C ILE A 85 9.87 8.64 -17.63
N ASP A 86 9.92 7.67 -16.73
CA ASP A 86 8.76 7.13 -16.04
C ASP A 86 8.49 7.92 -14.76
N ALA A 87 7.80 9.06 -14.90
CA ALA A 87 7.43 9.90 -13.76
C ALA A 87 6.28 9.26 -12.95
N ILE A 88 6.47 9.15 -11.64
CA ILE A 88 5.52 8.52 -10.70
C ILE A 88 4.86 9.52 -9.74
N SER A 89 5.27 10.79 -9.78
CA SER A 89 4.67 11.86 -8.98
C SER A 89 4.09 12.96 -9.84
N ARG A 90 3.22 13.77 -9.24
CA ARG A 90 2.83 15.05 -9.84
C ARG A 90 4.05 15.96 -9.91
N PRO A 91 4.26 16.67 -11.04
CA PRO A 91 5.39 17.58 -11.18
C PRO A 91 5.24 18.80 -10.25
N GLU A 92 6.32 19.15 -9.56
CA GLU A 92 6.46 20.45 -8.91
C GLU A 92 7.06 21.43 -9.91
N ILE A 93 6.25 22.40 -10.35
CA ILE A 93 6.63 23.35 -11.38
C ILE A 93 6.99 24.69 -10.76
N THR A 94 8.18 25.19 -11.05
CA THR A 94 8.63 26.52 -10.71
C THR A 94 8.93 27.32 -11.99
N ILE A 95 8.27 28.45 -12.15
CA ILE A 95 8.54 29.36 -13.27
C ILE A 95 9.71 30.24 -12.90
N LEU A 96 10.77 30.22 -13.71
CA LEU A 96 11.99 30.98 -13.50
C LEU A 96 11.96 32.34 -14.22
N LYS A 97 11.35 32.38 -15.42
CA LYS A 97 11.21 33.59 -16.21
C LYS A 97 9.87 33.58 -16.92
N LEU A 98 9.10 34.65 -16.74
CA LEU A 98 7.77 34.81 -17.29
C LEU A 98 7.61 36.26 -17.75
N ALA A 99 7.64 36.49 -19.05
CA ALA A 99 7.40 37.80 -19.64
C ALA A 99 6.94 37.66 -21.07
N ARG A 100 6.17 38.61 -21.55
CA ARG A 100 5.70 38.66 -22.93
C ARG A 100 6.83 38.80 -23.91
N ASN A 101 6.74 38.16 -25.08
CA ASN A 101 7.78 38.16 -26.14
C ASN A 101 9.17 37.71 -25.63
N ASN A 102 9.21 37.00 -24.53
CA ASN A 102 10.42 36.40 -23.98
C ASN A 102 10.24 34.87 -23.87
N PRO A 103 11.33 34.11 -23.86
CA PRO A 103 11.26 32.69 -23.58
C PRO A 103 10.66 32.41 -22.21
N LEU A 104 9.86 31.35 -22.09
CA LEU A 104 9.40 30.82 -20.81
C LEU A 104 10.49 29.91 -20.25
N ALA A 105 11.12 30.31 -19.14
CA ALA A 105 12.06 29.47 -18.43
C ALA A 105 11.37 28.83 -17.21
N PHE A 106 11.53 27.53 -17.08
CA PHE A 106 10.89 26.76 -16.02
C PHE A 106 11.81 25.70 -15.44
N LYS A 107 11.43 25.25 -14.26
CA LYS A 107 12.04 24.13 -13.56
C LYS A 107 10.93 23.20 -13.11
N ILE A 108 11.07 21.91 -13.41
CA ILE A 108 10.14 20.87 -13.01
C ILE A 108 10.90 19.84 -12.17
N LYS A 109 10.40 19.55 -10.99
CA LYS A 109 10.90 18.48 -10.14
C LYS A 109 9.84 17.37 -10.09
N THR A 110 10.26 16.13 -10.32
CA THR A 110 9.37 14.97 -10.27
C THR A 110 10.11 13.74 -9.79
N ALA A 111 9.41 12.83 -9.12
CA ALA A 111 9.95 11.52 -8.77
C ALA A 111 9.78 10.57 -9.95
N VAL A 112 10.77 9.72 -10.16
CA VAL A 112 10.78 8.70 -11.20
C VAL A 112 10.86 7.30 -10.61
N LEU A 113 10.49 6.30 -11.39
CA LEU A 113 10.62 4.91 -10.97
C LEU A 113 12.11 4.61 -10.67
N PRO A 114 12.44 4.13 -9.46
CA PRO A 114 13.83 3.90 -9.08
C PRO A 114 14.45 2.75 -9.85
N LEU A 115 15.74 2.84 -10.09
CA LEU A 115 16.53 1.70 -10.57
C LEU A 115 16.76 0.75 -9.39
N ILE A 116 16.41 -0.51 -9.57
CA ILE A 116 16.53 -1.55 -8.56
C ILE A 116 17.69 -2.47 -8.94
N LYS A 117 18.66 -2.62 -8.03
CA LYS A 117 19.69 -3.63 -8.17
C LYS A 117 19.36 -4.79 -7.23
N LEU A 118 18.93 -5.88 -7.81
CA LEU A 118 18.63 -7.10 -7.08
C LEU A 118 19.91 -7.87 -6.76
N PRO A 119 20.03 -8.47 -5.56
CA PRO A 119 21.05 -9.46 -5.27
C PRO A 119 20.76 -10.78 -6.00
N ASP A 120 21.60 -11.78 -5.80
CA ASP A 120 21.28 -13.16 -6.24
C ASP A 120 20.22 -13.77 -5.30
N TYR A 121 18.97 -13.33 -5.49
CA TYR A 121 17.83 -13.71 -4.65
C TYR A 121 17.54 -15.21 -4.66
N LYS A 122 17.85 -15.93 -5.76
CA LYS A 122 17.70 -17.39 -5.82
C LYS A 122 18.68 -18.08 -4.88
N LYS A 123 19.94 -17.65 -4.89
CA LYS A 123 20.96 -18.19 -4.00
C LYS A 123 20.67 -17.86 -2.54
N LEU A 124 20.16 -16.65 -2.26
CA LEU A 124 19.75 -16.27 -0.92
C LEU A 124 18.58 -17.11 -0.42
N ALA A 125 17.55 -17.30 -1.24
CA ALA A 125 16.41 -18.13 -0.90
C ALA A 125 16.84 -19.59 -0.62
N LYS A 126 17.64 -20.17 -1.51
CA LYS A 126 18.19 -21.53 -1.32
C LYS A 126 18.99 -21.65 -0.01
N LYS A 127 19.85 -20.69 0.28
CA LYS A 127 20.63 -20.68 1.51
C LYS A 127 19.72 -20.67 2.74
N ILE A 128 18.74 -19.76 2.79
CA ILE A 128 17.82 -19.64 3.93
C ILE A 128 17.01 -20.91 4.12
N THR A 129 16.51 -21.51 3.02
CA THR A 129 15.75 -22.76 3.08
C THR A 129 16.62 -23.93 3.55
N SER A 130 17.89 -23.98 3.12
CA SER A 130 18.84 -25.02 3.56
C SER A 130 19.28 -24.85 5.01
N ASP A 131 19.43 -23.62 5.47
CA ASP A 131 19.90 -23.29 6.83
C ASP A 131 18.81 -23.49 7.91
N LEU A 132 17.56 -23.78 7.52
CA LEU A 132 16.52 -24.16 8.47
C LEU A 132 16.92 -25.45 9.18
N THR A 133 16.91 -25.41 10.52
CA THR A 133 17.19 -26.58 11.37
C THR A 133 16.08 -27.62 11.24
N ASP A 134 16.41 -28.89 11.54
CA ASP A 134 15.41 -29.98 11.54
C ASP A 134 14.24 -29.68 12.47
N LYS A 135 14.50 -29.01 13.61
CA LYS A 135 13.47 -28.57 14.55
C LYS A 135 12.54 -27.51 13.95
N GLU A 136 13.06 -26.58 13.14
CA GLU A 136 12.23 -25.57 12.44
C GLU A 136 11.43 -26.19 11.32
N LYS A 137 11.96 -27.21 10.64
CA LYS A 137 11.28 -27.96 9.56
C LYS A 137 10.22 -28.93 10.08
N ASP A 138 10.25 -29.25 11.38
CA ASP A 138 9.32 -30.21 11.97
C ASP A 138 7.90 -29.59 12.09
N THR A 139 7.03 -30.05 11.24
CA THR A 139 5.59 -29.72 11.25
C THR A 139 4.75 -30.82 11.86
N SER A 140 5.38 -31.82 12.52
CA SER A 140 4.66 -32.87 13.20
C SER A 140 3.82 -32.30 14.36
N VAL A 141 2.68 -32.91 14.60
CA VAL A 141 1.78 -32.54 15.70
C VAL A 141 1.95 -33.57 16.80
N THR A 142 2.48 -33.13 17.94
CA THR A 142 2.62 -33.98 19.14
C THR A 142 1.30 -34.17 19.84
N ASP A 143 1.19 -35.16 20.69
CA ASP A 143 0.02 -35.34 21.54
C ASP A 143 -0.14 -34.18 22.53
N GLU A 144 0.96 -33.58 22.95
CA GLU A 144 0.95 -32.38 23.80
C GLU A 144 0.33 -31.17 23.09
N ASP A 145 0.67 -30.93 21.78
CA ASP A 145 0.04 -29.89 20.96
C ASP A 145 -1.48 -30.10 20.90
N LEU A 146 -1.89 -31.35 20.70
CA LEU A 146 -3.30 -31.70 20.57
C LEU A 146 -4.04 -31.44 21.90
N GLU A 147 -3.45 -31.88 23.03
CA GLU A 147 -4.04 -31.69 24.37
C GLU A 147 -4.12 -30.22 24.75
N ASN A 148 -3.08 -29.42 24.47
CA ASN A 148 -3.07 -27.99 24.70
C ASN A 148 -4.15 -27.28 23.88
N THR A 149 -4.30 -27.63 22.62
CA THR A 149 -5.35 -27.05 21.77
C THR A 149 -6.74 -27.43 22.27
N ILE A 150 -6.96 -28.68 22.66
CA ILE A 150 -8.22 -29.12 23.29
C ILE A 150 -8.50 -28.34 24.56
N LEU A 151 -7.48 -28.12 25.40
CA LEU A 151 -7.60 -27.33 26.61
C LEU A 151 -8.00 -25.88 26.31
N ASP A 152 -7.41 -25.28 25.30
CA ASP A 152 -7.75 -23.90 24.90
C ASP A 152 -9.16 -23.79 24.33
N ILE A 153 -9.62 -24.78 23.56
CA ILE A 153 -11.00 -24.86 23.09
C ILE A 153 -11.97 -24.97 24.28
N ARG A 154 -11.64 -25.81 25.30
CA ARG A 154 -12.44 -25.93 26.53
C ARG A 154 -12.49 -24.65 27.31
N LYS A 155 -11.36 -23.92 27.44
CA LYS A 155 -11.29 -22.58 28.08
C LYS A 155 -12.17 -21.57 27.35
N ALA A 156 -12.11 -21.53 26.00
CA ALA A 156 -12.91 -20.63 25.19
C ALA A 156 -14.43 -20.88 25.28
N ARG A 157 -14.82 -22.10 25.64
CA ARG A 157 -16.22 -22.52 25.82
C ARG A 157 -16.64 -22.57 27.28
N ALA A 158 -15.74 -22.31 28.23
CA ALA A 158 -16.09 -22.21 29.62
C ALA A 158 -17.08 -21.07 29.88
N PRO A 159 -18.06 -21.24 30.79
CA PRO A 159 -19.01 -20.19 31.12
C PRO A 159 -18.23 -18.96 31.65
N LYS A 160 -18.57 -17.78 31.12
CA LYS A 160 -17.97 -16.53 31.60
C LYS A 160 -18.35 -16.31 33.05
N ILE A 161 -17.38 -16.16 33.92
CA ILE A 161 -17.61 -15.83 35.34
C ILE A 161 -18.33 -14.47 35.38
N ASN A 162 -19.53 -14.42 35.91
CA ASN A 162 -20.21 -13.17 36.19
C ASN A 162 -19.46 -12.43 37.29
N MET A 163 -19.01 -11.21 37.04
CA MET A 163 -18.34 -10.38 38.04
C MET A 163 -19.22 -10.11 39.28
N LYS A 164 -20.53 -10.40 39.21
CA LYS A 164 -21.47 -10.29 40.35
C LYS A 164 -21.34 -11.41 41.35
N ASP A 165 -20.73 -12.53 41.00
CA ASP A 165 -20.58 -13.72 41.84
C ASP A 165 -19.19 -13.78 42.53
N VAL A 166 -18.36 -12.73 42.34
CA VAL A 166 -17.07 -12.61 43.04
C VAL A 166 -17.33 -11.94 44.38
N PRO A 167 -17.06 -12.58 45.52
CA PRO A 167 -17.26 -11.99 46.86
C PRO A 167 -16.36 -10.75 47.02
N ASP A 168 -16.98 -9.64 47.43
CA ASP A 168 -16.27 -8.41 47.83
C ASP A 168 -15.30 -8.77 48.98
N LYS A 169 -14.00 -8.84 48.68
CA LYS A 169 -12.96 -8.98 49.69
C LYS A 169 -12.26 -7.66 49.96
N ALA A 170 -11.97 -7.46 51.24
CA ALA A 170 -11.34 -6.29 51.82
C ALA A 170 -10.00 -5.92 51.13
N GLU A 171 -9.70 -4.63 51.12
CA GLU A 171 -8.48 -3.99 50.59
C GLU A 171 -7.20 -4.72 51.02
N GLY A 172 -6.44 -5.29 50.07
CA GLY A 172 -5.06 -5.72 50.28
C GLY A 172 -4.63 -7.10 49.76
N GLU A 173 -5.51 -7.96 49.25
CA GLU A 173 -5.11 -9.22 48.61
C GLU A 173 -5.49 -9.25 47.14
N GLU A 174 -4.51 -9.55 46.26
CA GLU A 174 -4.77 -9.83 44.83
C GLU A 174 -5.81 -10.97 44.76
N ALA A 175 -7.02 -10.64 44.35
CA ALA A 175 -8.08 -11.60 44.14
C ALA A 175 -7.67 -12.56 43.02
N LYS A 176 -7.22 -13.76 43.33
CA LYS A 176 -7.21 -14.85 42.35
C LYS A 176 -8.65 -15.12 41.99
N LEU A 177 -9.05 -14.68 40.83
CA LEU A 177 -10.35 -15.06 40.25
C LEU A 177 -10.43 -16.58 40.22
N PRO A 178 -11.52 -17.18 40.65
CA PRO A 178 -11.69 -18.62 40.55
C PRO A 178 -11.54 -19.04 39.10
N GLU A 179 -10.71 -20.02 38.81
CA GLU A 179 -10.57 -20.56 37.47
C GLU A 179 -11.94 -21.12 37.05
N PRO A 180 -12.44 -20.75 35.85
CA PRO A 180 -13.73 -21.24 35.39
C PRO A 180 -13.68 -22.77 35.28
N GLU A 181 -14.71 -23.46 35.78
CA GLU A 181 -14.84 -24.90 35.58
C GLU A 181 -14.86 -25.21 34.07
N LEU A 182 -13.85 -25.94 33.62
CA LEU A 182 -13.72 -26.30 32.22
C LEU A 182 -14.75 -27.37 31.87
N PRO A 183 -15.52 -27.19 30.76
CA PRO A 183 -16.45 -28.23 30.31
C PRO A 183 -15.71 -29.57 30.15
N GLU A 184 -16.32 -30.68 30.55
CA GLU A 184 -15.76 -32.00 30.32
C GLU A 184 -15.64 -32.30 28.85
N PHE A 185 -14.56 -32.97 28.46
CA PHE A 185 -14.32 -33.33 27.05
C PHE A 185 -15.07 -34.64 26.72
N THR A 186 -16.37 -34.51 26.47
CA THR A 186 -17.30 -35.61 26.16
C THR A 186 -17.68 -35.61 24.67
N GLU A 187 -18.31 -36.70 24.22
CA GLU A 187 -18.86 -36.76 22.84
C GLU A 187 -19.91 -35.66 22.57
N GLU A 188 -20.70 -35.31 23.60
CA GLU A 188 -21.69 -34.23 23.49
C GLU A 188 -21.01 -32.88 23.33
N PHE A 189 -19.92 -32.61 24.04
CA PHE A 189 -19.11 -31.41 23.88
C PHE A 189 -18.54 -31.32 22.47
N VAL A 190 -17.99 -32.41 21.93
CA VAL A 190 -17.42 -32.47 20.59
C VAL A 190 -18.48 -32.25 19.50
N LYS A 191 -19.66 -32.85 19.63
CA LYS A 191 -20.80 -32.61 18.72
C LYS A 191 -21.29 -31.17 18.76
N GLY A 192 -21.13 -30.48 19.89
CA GLY A 192 -21.42 -29.05 20.03
C GLY A 192 -20.39 -28.12 19.33
N LEU A 193 -19.21 -28.64 18.97
CA LEU A 193 -18.18 -27.85 18.24
C LEU A 193 -18.37 -27.86 16.72
N GLY A 194 -19.06 -28.89 16.18
CA GLY A 194 -19.27 -29.03 14.75
C GLY A 194 -19.71 -30.43 14.34
N PRO A 195 -19.70 -30.75 13.05
CA PRO A 195 -20.13 -32.04 12.52
C PRO A 195 -19.05 -33.12 12.73
N PHE A 196 -18.80 -33.46 13.97
CA PHE A 196 -17.88 -34.53 14.35
C PHE A 196 -18.68 -35.76 14.84
N GLU A 197 -18.26 -36.94 14.38
CA GLU A 197 -18.97 -38.19 14.70
C GLU A 197 -18.55 -38.74 16.09
N SER A 198 -17.29 -38.56 16.46
CA SER A 198 -16.73 -39.06 17.71
C SER A 198 -15.56 -38.18 18.19
N ILE A 199 -15.11 -38.41 19.44
CA ILE A 199 -13.89 -37.79 19.97
C ILE A 199 -12.66 -38.13 19.13
N GLU A 200 -12.59 -39.35 18.58
CA GLU A 200 -11.46 -39.78 17.74
C GLU A 200 -11.48 -39.08 16.36
N ASP A 201 -12.63 -38.95 15.74
CA ASP A 201 -12.82 -38.19 14.50
C ASP A 201 -12.41 -36.72 14.70
N PHE A 202 -12.85 -36.11 15.80
CA PHE A 202 -12.44 -34.75 16.16
C PHE A 202 -10.92 -34.63 16.33
N LYS A 203 -10.29 -35.52 17.11
CA LYS A 203 -8.83 -35.49 17.33
C LYS A 203 -8.07 -35.67 16.02
N THR A 204 -8.55 -36.53 15.12
CA THR A 204 -7.92 -36.76 13.81
C THR A 204 -7.98 -35.50 12.95
N LYS A 205 -9.15 -34.90 12.79
CA LYS A 205 -9.34 -33.65 12.04
C LYS A 205 -8.57 -32.47 12.67
N LEU A 206 -8.56 -32.40 14.00
CA LEU A 206 -7.78 -31.38 14.70
C LEU A 206 -6.27 -31.52 14.46
N ARG A 207 -5.75 -32.76 14.49
CA ARG A 207 -4.34 -33.02 14.17
C ARG A 207 -3.99 -32.65 12.74
N GLU A 208 -4.86 -32.94 11.77
CA GLU A 208 -4.69 -32.52 10.38
C GLU A 208 -4.66 -30.99 10.25
N ASN A 209 -5.62 -30.30 10.87
CA ASN A 209 -5.66 -28.83 10.87
C ASN A 209 -4.43 -28.20 11.49
N LEU A 210 -3.99 -28.69 12.67
CA LEU A 210 -2.78 -28.22 13.33
C LEU A 210 -1.53 -28.45 12.46
N LYS A 211 -1.46 -29.57 11.74
CA LYS A 211 -0.37 -29.82 10.79
C LYS A 211 -0.36 -28.83 9.65
N ILE A 212 -1.53 -28.52 9.09
CA ILE A 212 -1.68 -27.51 8.02
C ILE A 212 -1.27 -26.14 8.59
N GLU A 213 -1.72 -25.77 9.77
CA GLU A 213 -1.38 -24.50 10.42
C GLU A 213 0.13 -24.36 10.68
N LYS A 214 0.77 -25.39 11.26
CA LYS A 214 2.22 -25.42 11.46
C LYS A 214 2.97 -25.29 10.13
N THR A 215 2.53 -25.98 9.07
CA THR A 215 3.12 -25.90 7.75
C THR A 215 3.01 -24.50 7.16
N ASN A 216 1.83 -23.89 7.25
CA ASN A 216 1.61 -22.52 6.78
C ASN A 216 2.44 -21.51 7.57
N THR A 217 2.49 -21.63 8.89
CA THR A 217 3.31 -20.79 9.76
C THR A 217 4.80 -20.90 9.43
N LEU A 218 5.31 -22.12 9.14
CA LEU A 218 6.68 -22.32 8.69
C LEU A 218 6.94 -21.64 7.35
N LYS A 219 6.03 -21.81 6.38
CA LYS A 219 6.13 -21.14 5.08
C LYS A 219 6.18 -19.62 5.23
N GLU A 220 5.25 -19.04 5.98
CA GLU A 220 5.20 -17.59 6.21
C GLU A 220 6.49 -17.08 6.87
N LYS A 221 6.97 -17.75 7.92
CA LYS A 221 8.24 -17.39 8.57
C LYS A 221 9.42 -17.47 7.60
N THR A 222 9.46 -18.49 6.76
CA THR A 222 10.52 -18.67 5.77
C THR A 222 10.45 -17.58 4.70
N ARG A 223 9.25 -17.27 4.19
CA ARG A 223 9.00 -16.17 3.26
C ARG A 223 9.48 -14.83 3.81
N ILE A 224 9.14 -14.52 5.06
CA ILE A 224 9.58 -13.30 5.73
C ILE A 224 11.11 -13.24 5.79
N LYS A 225 11.78 -14.32 6.25
CA LYS A 225 13.24 -14.38 6.31
C LYS A 225 13.90 -14.17 4.93
N ILE A 226 13.36 -14.79 3.88
CA ILE A 226 13.86 -14.65 2.51
C ILE A 226 13.72 -13.20 2.04
N ILE A 227 12.54 -12.62 2.20
CA ILE A 227 12.24 -11.26 1.76
C ILE A 227 13.06 -10.22 2.52
N GLU A 228 13.15 -10.31 3.84
CA GLU A 228 13.98 -9.42 4.64
C GLU A 228 15.43 -9.43 4.15
N LYS A 229 15.97 -10.61 3.88
CA LYS A 229 17.33 -10.73 3.38
C LYS A 229 17.50 -10.14 1.97
N ILE A 230 16.53 -10.33 1.09
CA ILE A 230 16.55 -9.73 -0.25
C ILE A 230 16.45 -8.20 -0.16
N ILE A 231 15.58 -7.66 0.72
CA ILE A 231 15.45 -6.23 0.94
C ILE A 231 16.76 -5.62 1.44
N ASP A 232 17.41 -6.27 2.41
CA ASP A 232 18.66 -5.79 3.02
C ASP A 232 19.82 -5.77 2.02
N GLU A 233 19.88 -6.73 1.10
CA GLU A 233 20.95 -6.82 0.10
C GLU A 233 20.62 -6.10 -1.22
N SER A 234 19.40 -5.59 -1.38
CA SER A 234 19.00 -4.82 -2.56
C SER A 234 19.38 -3.34 -2.43
N GLU A 235 19.91 -2.76 -3.51
CA GLU A 235 20.15 -1.33 -3.60
C GLU A 235 18.95 -0.66 -4.30
N VAL A 236 18.22 0.16 -3.56
CA VAL A 236 17.06 0.91 -4.06
C VAL A 236 17.07 2.30 -3.47
N GLU A 237 17.12 3.33 -4.32
CA GLU A 237 16.89 4.72 -3.91
C GLU A 237 15.39 5.01 -3.89
N LEU A 238 14.78 4.89 -2.71
CA LEU A 238 13.33 4.95 -2.55
C LEU A 238 12.81 6.40 -2.66
N PRO A 239 11.92 6.73 -3.62
CA PRO A 239 11.26 8.03 -3.66
C PRO A 239 10.31 8.21 -2.48
N ASP A 240 10.32 9.41 -1.87
CA ASP A 240 9.45 9.70 -0.73
C ASP A 240 7.95 9.50 -1.06
N ILE A 241 7.54 9.76 -2.30
CA ILE A 241 6.14 9.57 -2.72
C ILE A 241 5.65 8.13 -2.53
N LEU A 242 6.49 7.13 -2.79
CA LEU A 242 6.12 5.73 -2.59
C LEU A 242 5.98 5.38 -1.11
N VAL A 243 6.83 5.98 -0.27
CA VAL A 243 6.73 5.83 1.19
C VAL A 243 5.43 6.45 1.71
N GLU A 244 5.11 7.66 1.23
CA GLU A 244 3.88 8.36 1.63
C GLU A 244 2.62 7.58 1.23
N VAL A 245 2.60 6.97 0.04
CA VAL A 245 1.50 6.09 -0.40
C VAL A 245 1.35 4.88 0.55
N GLU A 246 2.46 4.25 0.94
CA GLU A 246 2.38 3.12 1.88
C GLU A 246 1.96 3.54 3.29
N LEU A 247 2.36 4.74 3.73
CA LEU A 247 1.88 5.31 4.98
C LEU A 247 0.37 5.58 4.95
N ASP A 248 -0.15 6.08 3.83
CA ASP A 248 -1.59 6.26 3.65
C ASP A 248 -2.33 4.93 3.70
N ASN A 249 -1.79 3.89 3.06
CA ASN A 249 -2.35 2.53 3.10
C ASN A 249 -2.36 1.95 4.52
N ILE A 250 -1.28 2.11 5.29
CA ILE A 250 -1.17 1.66 6.68
C ILE A 250 -2.22 2.36 7.56
N LEU A 251 -2.31 3.68 7.46
CA LEU A 251 -3.26 4.46 8.26
C LEU A 251 -4.70 4.18 7.88
N HIS A 252 -4.99 4.02 6.58
CA HIS A 252 -6.34 3.69 6.11
C HIS A 252 -6.78 2.31 6.62
N LYS A 253 -5.88 1.32 6.58
CA LYS A 253 -6.16 0.00 7.16
C LYS A 253 -6.44 0.09 8.65
N MET A 254 -5.60 0.82 9.41
CA MET A 254 -5.80 1.02 10.85
C MET A 254 -7.16 1.69 11.14
N GLU A 255 -7.52 2.72 10.39
CA GLU A 255 -8.81 3.41 10.50
C GLU A 255 -9.99 2.46 10.24
N SER A 256 -9.87 1.61 9.20
CA SER A 256 -10.86 0.59 8.88
C SER A 256 -11.02 -0.43 10.02
N ASP A 257 -9.91 -0.95 10.53
CA ASP A 257 -9.91 -1.96 11.60
C ASP A 257 -10.55 -1.40 12.88
N ILE A 258 -10.22 -0.15 13.26
CA ILE A 258 -10.80 0.55 14.42
C ILE A 258 -12.29 0.81 14.21
N THR A 259 -12.70 1.19 13.00
CA THR A 259 -14.11 1.42 12.67
C THR A 259 -14.92 0.13 12.75
N GLN A 260 -14.36 -1.00 12.31
CA GLN A 260 -15.00 -2.31 12.43
C GLN A 260 -15.18 -2.75 13.90
N MET A 261 -14.31 -2.28 14.80
CA MET A 261 -14.45 -2.48 16.25
C MET A 261 -15.51 -1.55 16.88
N GLY A 262 -16.18 -0.71 16.07
CA GLY A 262 -17.23 0.22 16.53
C GLY A 262 -16.70 1.51 17.14
N LEU A 263 -15.40 1.82 16.97
CA LEU A 263 -14.76 3.02 17.48
C LEU A 263 -14.53 4.04 16.35
N LYS A 264 -14.51 5.33 16.70
CA LYS A 264 -14.08 6.38 15.77
C LYS A 264 -12.57 6.55 15.85
N PHE A 265 -11.93 6.66 14.69
CA PHE A 265 -10.49 6.81 14.60
C PHE A 265 -9.97 8.06 15.32
N ASP A 266 -10.67 9.18 15.24
CA ASP A 266 -10.28 10.41 15.93
C ASP A 266 -10.33 10.27 17.45
N ASP A 267 -11.35 9.58 17.99
CA ASP A 267 -11.44 9.28 19.41
C ASP A 267 -10.31 8.36 19.87
N TYR A 268 -9.96 7.38 19.05
CA TYR A 268 -8.81 6.52 19.29
C TYR A 268 -7.49 7.29 19.34
N LEU A 269 -7.26 8.24 18.42
CA LEU A 269 -6.10 9.12 18.43
C LEU A 269 -6.01 9.99 19.68
N VAL A 270 -7.15 10.52 20.13
CA VAL A 270 -7.23 11.29 21.39
C VAL A 270 -6.84 10.42 22.59
N HIS A 271 -7.31 9.17 22.68
CA HIS A 271 -6.94 8.23 23.74
C HIS A 271 -5.44 7.93 23.73
N LEU A 272 -4.80 7.83 22.57
CA LEU A 272 -3.36 7.65 22.43
C LEU A 272 -2.55 8.93 22.66
N ASN A 273 -3.21 10.07 22.76
CA ASN A 273 -2.57 11.40 22.79
C ASN A 273 -1.62 11.61 21.58
N LYS A 274 -2.04 11.16 20.39
CA LYS A 274 -1.30 11.24 19.14
C LYS A 274 -2.14 11.89 18.05
N LYS A 275 -1.44 12.47 17.05
CA LYS A 275 -2.05 12.95 15.79
C LYS A 275 -1.70 12.00 14.65
N ARG A 276 -2.39 12.14 13.51
CA ARG A 276 -2.09 11.34 12.29
C ARG A 276 -0.63 11.50 11.87
N GLU A 277 -0.06 12.70 11.99
CA GLU A 277 1.35 12.98 11.66
C GLU A 277 2.33 12.25 12.55
N ASP A 278 2.00 12.00 13.81
CA ASP A 278 2.83 11.26 14.74
C ASP A 278 2.85 9.78 14.38
N LEU A 279 1.72 9.23 14.00
CA LEU A 279 1.63 7.85 13.47
C LEU A 279 2.40 7.70 12.16
N ARG A 280 2.32 8.70 11.24
CA ARG A 280 3.11 8.67 10.00
C ARG A 280 4.61 8.60 10.28
N LYS A 281 5.10 9.33 11.27
CA LYS A 281 6.51 9.27 11.68
C LYS A 281 6.87 7.91 12.28
N GLU A 282 5.98 7.37 13.12
CA GLU A 282 6.18 6.08 13.78
C GLU A 282 6.23 4.92 12.78
N PHE A 283 5.31 4.91 11.81
CA PHE A 283 5.23 3.87 10.78
C PHE A 283 6.12 4.12 9.55
N ARG A 284 6.94 5.20 9.54
CA ARG A 284 7.76 5.53 8.36
C ARG A 284 8.69 4.39 7.95
N THR A 285 9.34 3.74 8.92
CA THR A 285 10.23 2.60 8.66
C THR A 285 9.47 1.42 8.05
N ASP A 286 8.25 1.17 8.51
CA ASP A 286 7.41 0.10 7.96
C ASP A 286 6.91 0.44 6.56
N GLY A 287 6.55 1.72 6.32
CA GLY A 287 6.23 2.23 4.99
C GLY A 287 7.39 2.08 4.00
N GLU A 288 8.62 2.43 4.43
CA GLU A 288 9.84 2.25 3.63
C GLU A 288 10.09 0.77 3.28
N LYS A 289 9.94 -0.15 4.25
CA LYS A 289 10.09 -1.59 4.00
C LYS A 289 9.03 -2.11 3.03
N LYS A 290 7.77 -1.70 3.18
CA LYS A 290 6.68 -2.11 2.28
C LYS A 290 6.87 -1.59 0.86
N ALA A 291 7.24 -0.32 0.71
CA ALA A 291 7.52 0.27 -0.60
C ALA A 291 8.72 -0.42 -1.29
N LYS A 292 9.80 -0.71 -0.54
CA LYS A 292 10.92 -1.51 -1.07
C LYS A 292 10.48 -2.89 -1.49
N LEU A 293 9.71 -3.59 -0.66
CA LEU A 293 9.20 -4.92 -0.96
C LEU A 293 8.40 -4.93 -2.27
N ALA A 294 7.46 -3.99 -2.43
CA ALA A 294 6.64 -3.91 -3.65
C ALA A 294 7.51 -3.70 -4.90
N LEU A 295 8.49 -2.81 -4.82
CA LEU A 295 9.42 -2.55 -5.93
C LEU A 295 10.28 -3.79 -6.27
N ILE A 296 10.82 -4.46 -5.26
CA ILE A 296 11.65 -5.67 -5.42
C ILE A 296 10.84 -6.80 -6.04
N LEU A 297 9.62 -7.07 -5.55
CA LEU A 297 8.76 -8.11 -6.11
C LEU A 297 8.40 -7.80 -7.58
N ASN A 298 8.06 -6.55 -7.90
CA ASN A 298 7.79 -6.13 -9.27
C ASN A 298 9.01 -6.33 -10.18
N GLU A 299 10.22 -6.04 -9.69
CA GLU A 299 11.44 -6.23 -10.48
C GLU A 299 11.76 -7.71 -10.68
N ILE A 300 11.58 -8.55 -9.64
CA ILE A 300 11.70 -10.01 -9.77
C ILE A 300 10.68 -10.54 -10.78
N ALA A 301 9.42 -10.09 -10.74
CA ALA A 301 8.40 -10.47 -11.71
C ALA A 301 8.82 -10.17 -13.15
N LYS A 302 9.39 -8.98 -13.38
CA LYS A 302 9.90 -8.58 -14.72
C LYS A 302 11.08 -9.46 -15.18
N VAL A 303 12.06 -9.68 -14.31
CA VAL A 303 13.25 -10.47 -14.62
C VAL A 303 12.88 -11.93 -14.91
N GLU A 304 12.01 -12.52 -14.12
CA GLU A 304 11.56 -13.92 -14.26
C GLU A 304 10.38 -14.07 -15.24
N LYS A 305 9.86 -12.96 -15.78
CA LYS A 305 8.68 -12.93 -16.67
C LYS A 305 7.45 -13.61 -16.07
N ILE A 306 7.26 -13.40 -14.76
CA ILE A 306 6.12 -13.94 -14.04
C ILE A 306 4.92 -13.05 -14.27
N VAL A 307 3.84 -13.62 -14.83
CA VAL A 307 2.57 -12.95 -15.05
C VAL A 307 1.46 -13.90 -14.65
N ALA A 308 0.53 -13.44 -13.82
CA ALA A 308 -0.66 -14.23 -13.48
C ALA A 308 -1.53 -14.46 -14.73
N SER A 309 -2.09 -15.66 -14.87
CA SER A 309 -2.96 -15.94 -16.01
C SER A 309 -4.29 -15.19 -15.90
N ASP A 310 -4.83 -14.74 -17.05
CA ASP A 310 -6.12 -14.04 -17.09
C ASP A 310 -7.26 -14.86 -16.47
N GLU A 311 -7.22 -16.19 -16.59
CA GLU A 311 -8.21 -17.10 -16.01
C GLU A 311 -8.14 -17.08 -14.47
N ALA A 312 -6.93 -17.16 -13.90
CA ALA A 312 -6.74 -17.11 -12.45
C ALA A 312 -7.15 -15.73 -11.88
N VAL A 313 -6.78 -14.66 -12.59
CA VAL A 313 -7.18 -13.30 -12.22
C VAL A 313 -8.69 -13.13 -12.25
N ALA A 314 -9.36 -13.59 -13.32
CA ALA A 314 -10.81 -13.49 -13.44
C ALA A 314 -11.54 -14.26 -12.33
N LYS A 315 -11.03 -15.44 -11.94
CA LYS A 315 -11.58 -16.23 -10.84
C LYS A 315 -11.45 -15.51 -9.51
N GLU A 316 -10.28 -14.93 -9.24
CA GLU A 316 -10.03 -14.19 -7.99
C GLU A 316 -10.87 -12.91 -7.92
N VAL A 317 -11.00 -12.18 -9.04
CA VAL A 317 -11.89 -11.01 -9.14
C VAL A 317 -13.33 -11.37 -8.84
N ALA A 318 -13.83 -12.48 -9.41
CA ALA A 318 -15.18 -12.94 -9.12
C ALA A 318 -15.39 -13.24 -7.64
N HIS A 319 -14.41 -13.88 -7.00
CA HIS A 319 -14.41 -14.16 -5.56
C HIS A 319 -14.43 -12.87 -4.72
N ILE A 320 -13.58 -11.89 -5.08
CA ILE A 320 -13.56 -10.58 -4.39
C ILE A 320 -14.91 -9.87 -4.49
N LEU A 321 -15.50 -9.82 -5.69
CA LEU A 321 -16.78 -9.14 -5.93
C LEU A 321 -17.98 -9.86 -5.29
N GLU A 322 -17.90 -11.17 -5.07
CA GLU A 322 -18.90 -11.92 -4.33
C GLU A 322 -18.96 -11.50 -2.86
N HIS A 323 -17.80 -11.30 -2.25
CA HIS A 323 -17.69 -10.90 -0.83
C HIS A 323 -17.80 -9.39 -0.62
N TYR A 324 -17.34 -8.58 -1.57
CA TYR A 324 -17.32 -7.12 -1.51
C TYR A 324 -18.09 -6.53 -2.68
N LYS A 325 -19.42 -6.51 -2.59
CA LYS A 325 -20.33 -6.09 -3.67
C LYS A 325 -20.15 -4.66 -4.17
N GLU A 326 -19.58 -3.79 -3.34
CA GLU A 326 -19.31 -2.38 -3.66
C GLU A 326 -17.87 -2.14 -4.17
N ALA A 327 -17.06 -3.19 -4.31
CA ALA A 327 -15.69 -3.05 -4.79
C ALA A 327 -15.66 -2.67 -6.28
N ASP A 328 -14.77 -1.76 -6.63
CA ASP A 328 -14.49 -1.38 -8.01
C ASP A 328 -13.83 -2.54 -8.76
N PRO A 329 -14.39 -3.00 -9.89
CA PRO A 329 -13.88 -4.17 -10.62
C PRO A 329 -12.45 -4.00 -11.15
N GLU A 330 -12.05 -2.78 -11.56
CA GLU A 330 -10.69 -2.53 -12.06
C GLU A 330 -9.68 -2.60 -10.92
N ARG A 331 -10.02 -2.02 -9.77
CA ARG A 331 -9.17 -2.14 -8.56
C ARG A 331 -9.09 -3.57 -8.05
N ALA A 332 -10.20 -4.31 -8.09
CA ALA A 332 -10.22 -5.73 -7.74
C ALA A 332 -9.31 -6.54 -8.66
N ARG A 333 -9.31 -6.25 -9.98
CA ARG A 333 -8.43 -6.88 -10.95
C ARG A 333 -6.95 -6.58 -10.65
N MET A 334 -6.59 -5.32 -10.46
CA MET A 334 -5.22 -4.94 -10.12
C MET A 334 -4.75 -5.61 -8.82
N HIS A 335 -5.62 -5.70 -7.83
CA HIS A 335 -5.32 -6.38 -6.58
C HIS A 335 -5.09 -7.89 -6.80
N ALA A 336 -5.99 -8.55 -7.53
CA ALA A 336 -5.87 -9.97 -7.85
C ALA A 336 -4.58 -10.28 -8.63
N GLU A 337 -4.26 -9.48 -9.64
CA GLU A 337 -3.02 -9.60 -10.41
C GLU A 337 -1.79 -9.51 -9.50
N ASN A 338 -1.75 -8.53 -8.60
CA ASN A 338 -0.63 -8.35 -7.67
C ASN A 338 -0.52 -9.52 -6.68
N VAL A 339 -1.61 -9.95 -6.09
CA VAL A 339 -1.62 -11.07 -5.12
C VAL A 339 -1.14 -12.35 -5.77
N LEU A 340 -1.69 -12.70 -6.95
CA LEU A 340 -1.32 -13.92 -7.67
C LEU A 340 0.12 -13.89 -8.16
N THR A 341 0.58 -12.75 -8.68
CA THR A 341 1.98 -12.58 -9.12
C THR A 341 2.93 -12.73 -7.93
N ASN A 342 2.63 -12.11 -6.80
CA ASN A 342 3.43 -12.23 -5.58
C ASN A 342 3.48 -13.67 -5.08
N GLU A 343 2.36 -14.40 -5.10
CA GLU A 343 2.33 -15.81 -4.71
C GLU A 343 3.19 -16.68 -5.64
N MET A 344 3.19 -16.41 -6.94
CA MET A 344 4.06 -17.10 -7.89
C MET A 344 5.55 -16.81 -7.63
N ILE A 345 5.91 -15.57 -7.26
CA ILE A 345 7.28 -15.22 -6.88
C ILE A 345 7.70 -15.96 -5.61
N PHE A 346 6.84 -15.98 -4.59
CA PHE A 346 7.13 -16.74 -3.36
C PHE A 346 7.31 -18.23 -3.65
N ASN A 347 6.45 -18.82 -4.49
CA ASN A 347 6.60 -20.21 -4.90
C ASN A 347 7.91 -20.46 -5.67
N LEU A 348 8.34 -19.51 -6.51
CA LEU A 348 9.64 -19.58 -7.17
C LEU A 348 10.78 -19.58 -6.14
N LEU A 349 10.74 -18.71 -5.14
CA LEU A 349 11.78 -18.57 -4.12
C LEU A 349 11.83 -19.78 -3.16
N GLU A 350 10.69 -20.34 -2.81
CA GLU A 350 10.58 -21.51 -1.94
C GLU A 350 11.11 -22.81 -2.58
N ASN A 351 11.06 -22.89 -3.90
CA ASN A 351 11.44 -24.09 -4.66
C ASN A 351 12.87 -24.02 -5.25
N GLN A 352 13.78 -23.21 -4.68
CA GLN A 352 15.17 -23.09 -5.13
C GLN A 352 16.12 -24.15 -4.59
#